data_9cb7b51cdabce774ab3bddf9e4934147
#
_entry.id   9cb7b51cdabce774ab3bddf9e4934147
#
_cell.length_a   1.000
_cell.length_b   1.000
_cell.length_c   1.000
_cell.angle_alpha   90.00
_cell.angle_beta   90.00
_cell.angle_gamma   90.00
#
_symmetry.space_group_name_H-M   'P 1'
#
loop_
_entity.id
_entity.type
_entity.pdbx_description
1 polymer ?
#
loop_
_entity_poly.entity_id
_entity_poly.type
_entity_poly.pdbx_seq_one_letter_code
_entity_poly.pdbx_strand_id
1 'polypeptide(L)'
;AYKHVPLVEANPFEGIYNTSIGTARSVDAAVAQGVETFVLISTDKAVRPTNVMGASKRMAELYCQGLAATKPQTQISIVRFGNVLGSSGSVVPLFKKQIEKGGPVTVTHPEVTRYFMTIPEAAQLVIQAGAMGTGGDVFLLDMGEPVKIVDLAKQMIRLSGFKPMDEKGLGDIALQFTGLRPGEKLYEELLIDHKDTQLTEHSRILRSFEKYFSLDELRPIFEKMSDLTAIDQDIDWALSQLEHYVDGYQRSSEVRVN
;
A
#
# COMPACT_ATOMS: atom_id res chain seq x y z
N ALA A 1 6.67 8.32 -1.11
CA ALA A 1 6.86 6.87 -1.27
C ALA A 1 6.48 6.43 -2.68
N TYR A 2 7.18 5.46 -3.21
CA TYR A 2 6.83 4.82 -4.48
C TYR A 2 5.67 3.85 -4.26
N LYS A 3 4.55 4.05 -4.97
CA LYS A 3 3.30 3.32 -4.73
C LYS A 3 2.85 2.42 -5.89
N HIS A 4 3.47 2.57 -7.06
CA HIS A 4 3.07 1.81 -8.25
C HIS A 4 3.72 0.43 -8.25
N VAL A 5 2.94 -0.62 -7.96
CA VAL A 5 3.42 -1.99 -7.86
C VAL A 5 4.30 -2.39 -9.04
N PRO A 6 3.90 -2.25 -10.31
CA PRO A 6 4.74 -2.68 -11.43
C PRO A 6 6.08 -1.94 -11.54
N LEU A 7 6.11 -0.64 -11.16
CA LEU A 7 7.35 0.14 -11.20
C LEU A 7 8.30 -0.26 -10.06
N VAL A 8 7.76 -0.60 -8.90
CA VAL A 8 8.57 -1.07 -7.77
C VAL A 8 9.07 -2.49 -8.01
N GLU A 9 8.26 -3.38 -8.61
CA GLU A 9 8.73 -4.70 -9.04
C GLU A 9 9.90 -4.61 -10.04
N ALA A 10 9.84 -3.67 -10.98
CA ALA A 10 10.92 -3.43 -11.93
C ALA A 10 12.16 -2.73 -11.31
N ASN A 11 12.02 -2.11 -10.14
CA ASN A 11 13.05 -1.36 -9.45
C ASN A 11 13.01 -1.64 -7.93
N PRO A 12 13.24 -2.87 -7.51
CA PRO A 12 13.00 -3.29 -6.12
C PRO A 12 13.90 -2.56 -5.12
N PHE A 13 15.17 -2.30 -5.46
CA PHE A 13 16.08 -1.55 -4.63
C PHE A 13 15.55 -0.16 -4.29
N GLU A 14 15.15 0.60 -5.30
CA GLU A 14 14.56 1.94 -5.12
C GLU A 14 13.29 1.90 -4.28
N GLY A 15 12.46 0.87 -4.45
CA GLY A 15 11.26 0.64 -3.67
C GLY A 15 11.57 0.46 -2.18
N ILE A 16 12.52 -0.44 -1.86
CA ILE A 16 12.95 -0.73 -0.49
C ILE A 16 13.62 0.51 0.12
N TYR A 17 14.57 1.10 -0.59
CA TYR A 17 15.32 2.27 -0.10
C TYR A 17 14.41 3.45 0.19
N ASN A 18 13.56 3.83 -0.74
CA ASN A 18 12.63 4.95 -0.55
C ASN A 18 11.58 4.66 0.53
N THR A 19 11.03 3.46 0.56
CA THR A 19 9.90 3.15 1.44
C THR A 19 10.35 2.72 2.82
N SER A 20 11.24 1.71 2.93
CA SER A 20 11.67 1.18 4.23
C SER A 20 12.69 2.11 4.88
N ILE A 21 13.81 2.38 4.19
CA ILE A 21 14.90 3.20 4.75
C ILE A 21 14.45 4.67 4.89
N GLY A 22 13.73 5.21 3.90
CA GLY A 22 13.18 6.56 3.98
C GLY A 22 12.25 6.75 5.17
N THR A 23 11.41 5.75 5.49
CA THR A 23 10.54 5.79 6.68
C THR A 23 11.36 5.71 7.97
N ALA A 24 12.32 4.77 8.06
CA ALA A 24 13.17 4.63 9.26
C ALA A 24 13.89 5.93 9.58
N ARG A 25 14.56 6.55 8.59
CA ARG A 25 15.23 7.84 8.74
C ARG A 25 14.28 8.96 9.17
N SER A 26 13.06 8.97 8.62
CA SER A 26 12.07 9.99 8.94
C SER A 26 11.56 9.87 10.37
N VAL A 27 11.25 8.65 10.84
CA VAL A 27 10.76 8.43 12.20
C VAL A 27 11.87 8.60 13.22
N ASP A 28 13.11 8.17 12.94
CA ASP A 28 14.26 8.41 13.81
C ASP A 28 14.52 9.91 13.97
N ALA A 29 14.45 10.68 12.89
CA ALA A 29 14.59 12.13 12.94
C ALA A 29 13.45 12.79 13.73
N ALA A 30 12.22 12.32 13.58
CA ALA A 30 11.08 12.82 14.35
C ALA A 30 11.25 12.59 15.86
N VAL A 31 11.69 11.39 16.25
CA VAL A 31 11.99 11.06 17.66
C VAL A 31 13.15 11.91 18.19
N ALA A 32 14.22 12.05 17.42
CA ALA A 32 15.39 12.84 17.82
C ALA A 32 15.07 14.33 18.02
N GLN A 33 14.09 14.86 17.28
CA GLN A 33 13.63 16.25 17.39
C GLN A 33 12.46 16.45 18.34
N GLY A 34 12.00 15.42 19.03
CA GLY A 34 10.91 15.51 20.00
C GLY A 34 9.55 15.82 19.38
N VAL A 35 9.29 15.35 18.16
CA VAL A 35 7.97 15.48 17.52
C VAL A 35 6.94 14.75 18.37
N GLU A 36 5.82 15.39 18.69
CA GLU A 36 4.79 14.81 19.55
C GLU A 36 4.14 13.58 18.94
N THR A 37 3.77 13.65 17.67
CA THR A 37 3.03 12.57 16.97
C THR A 37 3.62 12.31 15.59
N PHE A 38 3.93 11.06 15.30
CA PHE A 38 4.33 10.58 13.99
C PHE A 38 3.32 9.56 13.47
N VAL A 39 2.75 9.80 12.30
CA VAL A 39 1.80 8.89 11.66
C VAL A 39 2.37 8.36 10.36
N LEU A 40 2.63 7.06 10.30
CA LEU A 40 3.01 6.39 9.06
C LEU A 40 1.76 6.08 8.23
N ILE A 41 1.67 6.68 7.05
CA ILE A 41 0.65 6.31 6.07
C ILE A 41 1.07 5.01 5.38
N SER A 42 0.29 3.96 5.57
CA SER A 42 0.48 2.64 4.99
C SER A 42 -0.68 2.22 4.07
N THR A 43 -0.79 0.96 3.74
CA THR A 43 -1.68 0.44 2.71
C THR A 43 -2.20 -0.95 3.07
N ASP A 44 -3.36 -1.31 2.54
CA ASP A 44 -3.90 -2.68 2.51
C ASP A 44 -2.90 -3.70 1.90
N LYS A 45 -2.05 -3.25 0.98
CA LYS A 45 -1.04 -4.10 0.31
C LYS A 45 0.14 -4.51 1.19
N ALA A 46 0.25 -3.93 2.40
CA ALA A 46 1.18 -4.39 3.44
C ALA A 46 0.67 -5.65 4.18
N VAL A 47 -0.60 -6.02 3.96
CA VAL A 47 -1.22 -7.23 4.52
C VAL A 47 -0.95 -8.43 3.61
N ARG A 48 -0.22 -9.44 4.09
CA ARG A 48 0.22 -10.61 3.31
C ARG A 48 0.66 -10.21 1.89
N PRO A 49 1.70 -9.40 1.77
CA PRO A 49 2.09 -8.79 0.50
C PRO A 49 2.51 -9.86 -0.52
N THR A 50 2.13 -9.64 -1.77
CA THR A 50 2.53 -10.47 -2.92
C THR A 50 3.49 -9.74 -3.84
N ASN A 51 4.00 -8.59 -3.40
CA ASN A 51 4.86 -7.71 -4.20
C ASN A 51 5.82 -6.92 -3.31
N VAL A 52 6.94 -6.45 -3.90
CA VAL A 52 7.99 -5.71 -3.19
C VAL A 52 7.47 -4.42 -2.58
N MET A 53 6.54 -3.72 -3.25
CA MET A 53 5.99 -2.46 -2.74
C MET A 53 5.26 -2.69 -1.41
N GLY A 54 4.39 -3.70 -1.33
CA GLY A 54 3.69 -4.06 -0.11
C GLY A 54 4.63 -4.57 0.97
N ALA A 55 5.60 -5.42 0.60
CA ALA A 55 6.61 -5.95 1.52
C ALA A 55 7.50 -4.84 2.10
N SER A 56 7.96 -3.89 1.29
CA SER A 56 8.74 -2.74 1.77
C SER A 56 7.92 -1.82 2.68
N LYS A 57 6.61 -1.66 2.43
CA LYS A 57 5.70 -0.95 3.34
C LYS A 57 5.56 -1.69 4.67
N ARG A 58 5.37 -3.01 4.65
CA ARG A 58 5.29 -3.81 5.89
C ARG A 58 6.60 -3.74 6.67
N MET A 59 7.75 -3.79 6.02
CA MET A 59 9.05 -3.63 6.66
C MET A 59 9.18 -2.27 7.35
N ALA A 60 8.70 -1.19 6.71
CA ALA A 60 8.63 0.14 7.31
C ALA A 60 7.74 0.19 8.56
N GLU A 61 6.59 -0.51 8.54
CA GLU A 61 5.70 -0.63 9.70
C GLU A 61 6.38 -1.37 10.85
N LEU A 62 7.07 -2.48 10.58
CA LEU A 62 7.80 -3.26 11.58
C LEU A 62 8.86 -2.40 12.27
N TYR A 63 9.60 -1.57 11.53
CA TYR A 63 10.55 -0.63 12.12
C TYR A 63 9.86 0.37 13.05
N CYS A 64 8.76 0.97 12.60
CA CYS A 64 7.98 1.91 13.42
C CYS A 64 7.43 1.25 14.70
N GLN A 65 6.94 0.00 14.61
CA GLN A 65 6.47 -0.76 15.77
C GLN A 65 7.61 -1.09 16.75
N GLY A 66 8.76 -1.56 16.23
CA GLY A 66 9.96 -1.83 17.04
C GLY A 66 10.47 -0.58 17.75
N LEU A 67 10.49 0.57 17.06
CA LEU A 67 10.88 1.85 17.65
C LEU A 67 9.87 2.32 18.71
N ALA A 68 8.57 2.21 18.43
CA ALA A 68 7.52 2.57 19.40
C ALA A 68 7.61 1.74 20.69
N ALA A 69 7.98 0.47 20.60
CA ALA A 69 8.17 -0.40 21.76
C ALA A 69 9.30 0.05 22.70
N THR A 70 10.24 0.87 22.23
CA THR A 70 11.26 1.51 23.09
C THR A 70 10.70 2.67 23.94
N LYS A 71 9.39 2.99 23.75
CA LYS A 71 8.66 4.06 24.45
C LYS A 71 9.29 5.44 24.32
N PRO A 72 9.56 5.93 23.09
CA PRO A 72 10.00 7.30 22.89
C PRO A 72 8.91 8.29 23.32
N GLN A 73 9.26 9.58 23.51
CA GLN A 73 8.25 10.63 23.77
C GLN A 73 7.32 10.84 22.56
N THR A 74 7.81 10.58 21.36
CA THR A 74 7.01 10.63 20.11
C THR A 74 5.98 9.49 20.08
N GLN A 75 4.72 9.81 19.96
CA GLN A 75 3.68 8.83 19.70
C GLN A 75 3.74 8.39 18.22
N ILE A 76 4.05 7.11 17.99
CA ILE A 76 4.18 6.55 16.64
C ILE A 76 2.96 5.70 16.35
N SER A 77 2.22 6.02 15.30
CA SER A 77 1.06 5.27 14.84
C SER A 77 1.18 4.95 13.36
N ILE A 78 0.56 3.85 12.96
CA ILE A 78 0.51 3.37 11.57
C ILE A 78 -0.95 3.37 11.14
N VAL A 79 -1.26 3.87 9.94
CA VAL A 79 -2.63 3.89 9.40
C VAL A 79 -2.64 3.23 8.04
N ARG A 80 -3.39 2.13 7.92
CA ARG A 80 -3.60 1.39 6.67
C ARG A 80 -4.96 1.69 6.07
N PHE A 81 -4.97 1.90 4.78
CA PHE A 81 -6.20 2.00 3.98
C PHE A 81 -5.94 1.55 2.54
N GLY A 82 -7.01 1.30 1.79
CA GLY A 82 -6.97 0.88 0.40
C GLY A 82 -6.73 2.03 -0.58
N ASN A 83 -7.38 1.96 -1.74
CA ASN A 83 -7.15 2.97 -2.78
C ASN A 83 -7.89 4.26 -2.48
N VAL A 84 -7.28 5.38 -2.87
CA VAL A 84 -7.89 6.70 -2.76
C VAL A 84 -8.27 7.19 -4.17
N LEU A 85 -9.54 7.55 -4.33
CA LEU A 85 -10.10 8.01 -5.61
C LEU A 85 -9.37 9.28 -6.10
N GLY A 86 -9.03 9.28 -7.39
CA GLY A 86 -8.41 10.44 -8.03
C GLY A 86 -6.95 10.69 -7.65
N SER A 87 -6.30 9.79 -6.88
CA SER A 87 -4.87 9.92 -6.57
C SER A 87 -4.02 9.82 -7.84
N SER A 88 -2.87 10.53 -7.86
CA SER A 88 -1.97 10.56 -9.02
C SER A 88 -1.58 9.16 -9.50
N GLY A 89 -1.69 8.91 -10.81
CA GLY A 89 -1.37 7.63 -11.45
C GLY A 89 -2.30 6.48 -11.09
N SER A 90 -3.45 6.73 -10.43
CA SER A 90 -4.44 5.70 -10.12
C SER A 90 -5.33 5.37 -11.31
N VAL A 91 -6.21 4.37 -11.13
CA VAL A 91 -7.12 3.86 -12.16
C VAL A 91 -8.07 4.92 -12.71
N VAL A 92 -8.58 5.84 -11.87
CA VAL A 92 -9.53 6.88 -12.30
C VAL A 92 -8.92 7.86 -13.31
N PRO A 93 -7.76 8.49 -13.06
CA PRO A 93 -7.07 9.30 -14.07
C PRO A 93 -6.70 8.52 -15.34
N LEU A 94 -6.35 7.23 -15.22
CA LEU A 94 -6.04 6.38 -16.37
C LEU A 94 -7.28 6.20 -17.25
N PHE A 95 -8.41 5.79 -16.65
CA PHE A 95 -9.66 5.60 -17.39
C PHE A 95 -10.15 6.89 -18.06
N LYS A 96 -10.05 8.02 -17.34
CA LYS A 96 -10.39 9.33 -17.93
C LYS A 96 -9.60 9.59 -19.20
N LYS A 97 -8.27 9.42 -19.17
CA LYS A 97 -7.41 9.61 -20.35
C LYS A 97 -7.74 8.64 -21.50
N GLN A 98 -8.09 7.39 -21.17
CA GLN A 98 -8.46 6.40 -22.18
C GLN A 98 -9.81 6.74 -22.82
N ILE A 99 -10.79 7.17 -22.05
CA ILE A 99 -12.11 7.61 -22.55
C ILE A 99 -11.98 8.85 -23.45
N GLU A 100 -11.20 9.84 -23.04
CA GLU A 100 -10.91 11.05 -23.81
C GLU A 100 -10.27 10.74 -25.19
N LYS A 101 -9.55 9.63 -25.30
CA LYS A 101 -8.94 9.14 -26.56
C LYS A 101 -9.86 8.24 -27.39
N GLY A 102 -11.10 7.99 -26.96
CA GLY A 102 -12.03 7.07 -27.64
C GLY A 102 -11.86 5.60 -27.25
N GLY A 103 -11.11 5.29 -26.21
CA GLY A 103 -10.88 3.93 -25.72
C GLY A 103 -9.72 3.21 -26.42
N PRO A 104 -9.58 1.87 -26.21
CA PRO A 104 -10.34 1.10 -25.24
C PRO A 104 -9.97 1.45 -23.78
N VAL A 105 -10.92 1.22 -22.84
CA VAL A 105 -10.62 1.27 -21.43
C VAL A 105 -10.07 -0.09 -20.99
N THR A 106 -8.87 -0.10 -20.41
CA THR A 106 -8.18 -1.34 -20.05
C THR A 106 -8.41 -1.72 -18.59
N VAL A 107 -8.85 -2.96 -18.34
CA VAL A 107 -9.05 -3.56 -17.03
C VAL A 107 -8.22 -4.83 -16.94
N THR A 108 -7.54 -5.07 -15.82
CA THR A 108 -6.65 -6.22 -15.71
C THR A 108 -7.39 -7.56 -15.65
N HIS A 109 -8.53 -7.61 -14.98
CA HIS A 109 -9.36 -8.83 -14.94
C HIS A 109 -10.82 -8.46 -14.63
N PRO A 110 -11.84 -9.18 -15.18
CA PRO A 110 -13.25 -8.86 -14.96
C PRO A 110 -13.68 -8.95 -13.48
N GLU A 111 -13.07 -9.82 -12.70
CA GLU A 111 -13.41 -10.03 -11.30
C GLU A 111 -12.54 -9.22 -10.32
N VAL A 112 -11.59 -8.40 -10.78
CA VAL A 112 -10.75 -7.62 -9.88
C VAL A 112 -11.58 -6.60 -9.10
N THR A 113 -11.45 -6.63 -7.78
CA THR A 113 -12.09 -5.66 -6.90
C THR A 113 -11.06 -4.83 -6.16
N ARG A 114 -11.44 -3.61 -5.79
CA ARG A 114 -10.64 -2.72 -4.92
C ARG A 114 -11.56 -1.95 -4.00
N TYR A 115 -11.03 -1.63 -2.84
CA TYR A 115 -11.67 -0.70 -1.92
C TYR A 115 -11.32 0.73 -2.29
N PHE A 116 -12.26 1.64 -2.14
CA PHE A 116 -12.04 3.06 -2.44
C PHE A 116 -12.53 3.98 -1.34
N MET A 117 -11.80 5.05 -1.15
CA MET A 117 -12.11 6.14 -0.24
C MET A 117 -11.80 7.47 -0.96
N THR A 118 -12.48 8.54 -0.61
CA THR A 118 -12.14 9.88 -1.12
C THR A 118 -10.93 10.45 -0.39
N ILE A 119 -10.21 11.40 -1.01
CA ILE A 119 -9.05 12.05 -0.38
C ILE A 119 -9.44 12.76 0.94
N PRO A 120 -10.53 13.58 0.99
CA PRO A 120 -10.93 14.21 2.24
C PRO A 120 -11.27 13.24 3.36
N GLU A 121 -11.96 12.15 3.01
CA GLU A 121 -12.33 11.09 3.95
C GLU A 121 -11.10 10.39 4.53
N ALA A 122 -10.15 9.98 3.67
CA ALA A 122 -8.90 9.39 4.12
C ALA A 122 -8.10 10.36 5.02
N ALA A 123 -8.00 11.63 4.65
CA ALA A 123 -7.27 12.62 5.42
C ALA A 123 -7.88 12.83 6.81
N GLN A 124 -9.21 12.95 6.91
CA GLN A 124 -9.91 13.12 8.19
C GLN A 124 -9.72 11.91 9.11
N LEU A 125 -9.86 10.69 8.56
CA LEU A 125 -9.68 9.45 9.33
C LEU A 125 -8.23 9.25 9.78
N VAL A 126 -7.24 9.65 8.97
CA VAL A 126 -5.82 9.61 9.35
C VAL A 126 -5.53 10.56 10.52
N ILE A 127 -6.06 11.80 10.48
CA ILE A 127 -5.91 12.76 11.59
C ILE A 127 -6.56 12.21 12.86
N GLN A 128 -7.78 11.65 12.73
CA GLN A 128 -8.50 11.04 13.85
C GLN A 128 -7.73 9.85 14.45
N ALA A 129 -7.21 8.94 13.60
CA ALA A 129 -6.40 7.80 14.03
C ALA A 129 -5.11 8.26 14.75
N GLY A 130 -4.43 9.29 14.22
CA GLY A 130 -3.26 9.88 14.86
C GLY A 130 -3.54 10.44 16.24
N ALA A 131 -4.70 11.08 16.43
CA ALA A 131 -5.12 11.62 17.73
C ALA A 131 -5.48 10.54 18.76
N MET A 132 -5.92 9.35 18.30
CA MET A 132 -6.26 8.21 19.17
C MET A 132 -5.06 7.30 19.50
N GLY A 133 -3.92 7.51 18.82
CA GLY A 133 -2.73 6.68 19.01
C GLY A 133 -2.18 6.76 20.43
N THR A 134 -1.69 5.63 20.91
CA THR A 134 -1.03 5.51 22.23
C THR A 134 0.44 5.07 22.11
N GLY A 135 0.90 4.84 20.88
CA GLY A 135 2.26 4.41 20.51
C GLY A 135 2.33 2.94 20.09
N GLY A 136 2.77 2.70 18.87
CA GLY A 136 2.87 1.36 18.26
C GLY A 136 1.58 0.84 17.63
N ASP A 137 0.53 1.65 17.63
CA ASP A 137 -0.78 1.26 17.09
C ASP A 137 -0.75 1.09 15.58
N VAL A 138 -1.42 0.04 15.09
CA VAL A 138 -1.75 -0.14 13.68
C VAL A 138 -3.26 0.05 13.53
N PHE A 139 -3.64 1.15 12.91
CA PHE A 139 -5.03 1.46 12.61
C PHE A 139 -5.39 1.05 11.19
N LEU A 140 -6.60 0.53 11.04
CA LEU A 140 -7.20 0.12 9.78
C LEU A 140 -8.42 0.98 9.54
N LEU A 141 -8.46 1.67 8.40
CA LEU A 141 -9.62 2.43 8.03
C LEU A 141 -10.66 1.53 7.36
N ASP A 142 -11.89 1.61 7.83
CA ASP A 142 -13.01 0.94 7.17
C ASP A 142 -13.25 1.56 5.79
N MET A 143 -13.06 0.74 4.76
CA MET A 143 -13.15 1.12 3.37
C MET A 143 -14.54 0.89 2.77
N GLY A 144 -15.50 0.38 3.57
CA GLY A 144 -16.81 -0.03 3.07
C GLY A 144 -16.74 -1.23 2.14
N GLU A 145 -17.64 -1.28 1.14
CA GLU A 145 -17.75 -2.40 0.21
C GLU A 145 -16.72 -2.34 -0.93
N PRO A 146 -16.20 -3.49 -1.36
CA PRO A 146 -15.29 -3.55 -2.50
C PRO A 146 -16.03 -3.27 -3.81
N VAL A 147 -15.39 -2.54 -4.72
CA VAL A 147 -15.93 -2.17 -6.02
C VAL A 147 -15.21 -2.95 -7.11
N LYS A 148 -15.99 -3.61 -8.02
CA LYS A 148 -15.41 -4.21 -9.23
C LYS A 148 -14.87 -3.12 -10.16
N ILE A 149 -13.63 -3.27 -10.59
CA ILE A 149 -12.98 -2.26 -11.45
C ILE A 149 -13.66 -2.16 -12.82
N VAL A 150 -14.21 -3.25 -13.32
CA VAL A 150 -15.01 -3.25 -14.54
C VAL A 150 -16.28 -2.40 -14.42
N ASP A 151 -16.92 -2.41 -13.26
CA ASP A 151 -18.15 -1.61 -13.04
C ASP A 151 -17.80 -0.12 -12.89
N LEU A 152 -16.69 0.18 -12.21
CA LEU A 152 -16.13 1.54 -12.17
C LEU A 152 -15.84 2.06 -13.59
N ALA A 153 -15.20 1.25 -14.44
CA ALA A 153 -14.91 1.60 -15.83
C ALA A 153 -16.20 1.90 -16.62
N LYS A 154 -17.19 1.02 -16.54
CA LYS A 154 -18.51 1.21 -17.20
C LYS A 154 -19.21 2.47 -16.70
N GLN A 155 -19.16 2.74 -15.39
CA GLN A 155 -19.77 3.93 -14.81
C GLN A 155 -19.06 5.21 -15.30
N MET A 156 -17.73 5.22 -15.35
CA MET A 156 -16.97 6.36 -15.85
C MET A 156 -17.24 6.65 -17.32
N ILE A 157 -17.36 5.62 -18.16
CA ILE A 157 -17.74 5.77 -19.58
C ILE A 157 -19.11 6.45 -19.67
N ARG A 158 -20.11 5.99 -18.90
CA ARG A 158 -21.46 6.58 -18.90
C ARG A 158 -21.45 8.03 -18.41
N LEU A 159 -20.74 8.33 -17.35
CA LEU A 159 -20.61 9.69 -16.81
C LEU A 159 -19.89 10.65 -17.78
N SER A 160 -19.09 10.11 -18.70
CA SER A 160 -18.45 10.90 -19.77
C SER A 160 -19.35 11.09 -20.99
N GLY A 161 -20.62 10.63 -20.96
CA GLY A 161 -21.58 10.79 -22.04
C GLY A 161 -21.54 9.70 -23.12
N PHE A 162 -20.75 8.63 -22.89
CA PHE A 162 -20.59 7.52 -23.83
C PHE A 162 -21.31 6.25 -23.35
N LYS A 163 -21.51 5.31 -24.27
CA LYS A 163 -22.05 3.97 -23.97
C LYS A 163 -20.91 2.95 -23.94
N PRO A 164 -20.76 2.17 -22.85
CA PRO A 164 -19.84 1.02 -22.86
C PRO A 164 -20.27 0.05 -23.96
N MET A 165 -19.29 -0.43 -24.73
CA MET A 165 -19.55 -1.43 -25.77
C MET A 165 -19.96 -2.77 -25.13
N ASP A 166 -21.02 -3.38 -25.65
CA ASP A 166 -21.49 -4.70 -25.21
C ASP A 166 -20.80 -5.84 -25.97
N GLU A 167 -21.16 -7.09 -25.64
CA GLU A 167 -20.62 -8.30 -26.28
C GLU A 167 -20.97 -8.41 -27.79
N LYS A 168 -21.96 -7.67 -28.26
CA LYS A 168 -22.36 -7.59 -29.65
C LYS A 168 -21.63 -6.49 -30.43
N GLY A 169 -20.76 -5.77 -29.76
CA GLY A 169 -19.99 -4.64 -30.34
C GLY A 169 -20.83 -3.35 -30.46
N LEU A 170 -21.94 -3.25 -29.76
CA LEU A 170 -22.79 -2.05 -29.76
C LEU A 170 -22.37 -1.13 -28.59
N GLY A 171 -22.00 0.10 -28.91
CA GLY A 171 -21.57 1.12 -27.95
C GLY A 171 -20.44 1.97 -28.51
N ASP A 172 -19.97 2.92 -27.70
CA ASP A 172 -18.97 3.90 -28.12
C ASP A 172 -17.56 3.55 -27.68
N ILE A 173 -17.40 3.00 -26.46
CA ILE A 173 -16.10 2.73 -25.83
C ILE A 173 -16.00 1.25 -25.45
N ALA A 174 -15.01 0.57 -26.01
CA ALA A 174 -14.71 -0.82 -25.70
C ALA A 174 -13.99 -0.97 -24.36
N LEU A 175 -14.25 -2.10 -23.68
CA LEU A 175 -13.48 -2.58 -22.53
C LEU A 175 -12.50 -3.67 -23.03
N GLN A 176 -11.25 -3.59 -22.60
CA GLN A 176 -10.23 -4.58 -22.93
C GLN A 176 -9.63 -5.18 -21.65
N PHE A 177 -9.63 -6.52 -21.54
CA PHE A 177 -8.99 -7.22 -20.46
C PHE A 177 -7.54 -7.55 -20.83
N THR A 178 -6.58 -7.15 -19.95
CA THR A 178 -5.14 -7.25 -20.23
C THR A 178 -4.44 -8.38 -19.49
N GLY A 179 -5.12 -9.06 -18.57
CA GLY A 179 -4.51 -9.99 -17.63
C GLY A 179 -4.00 -9.28 -16.36
N LEU A 180 -3.92 -10.02 -15.26
CA LEU A 180 -3.32 -9.51 -14.01
C LEU A 180 -1.83 -9.26 -14.24
N ARG A 181 -1.31 -8.21 -13.59
CA ARG A 181 0.12 -7.87 -13.62
C ARG A 181 0.87 -8.69 -12.57
N PRO A 182 2.19 -8.87 -12.71
CA PRO A 182 3.00 -9.49 -11.66
C PRO A 182 2.78 -8.77 -10.31
N GLY A 183 2.57 -9.56 -9.25
CA GLY A 183 2.29 -9.04 -7.91
C GLY A 183 0.91 -8.41 -7.70
N GLU A 184 0.03 -8.38 -8.70
CA GLU A 184 -1.33 -7.86 -8.56
C GLU A 184 -2.28 -8.93 -8.01
N LYS A 185 -2.96 -8.62 -6.89
CA LYS A 185 -4.01 -9.48 -6.31
C LYS A 185 -5.35 -9.29 -7.03
N LEU A 186 -6.11 -10.38 -7.17
CA LEU A 186 -7.50 -10.31 -7.65
C LEU A 186 -8.39 -9.56 -6.64
N TYR A 187 -8.21 -9.88 -5.36
CA TYR A 187 -8.90 -9.27 -4.22
C TYR A 187 -7.86 -8.76 -3.22
N GLU A 188 -8.03 -7.54 -2.71
CA GLU A 188 -7.18 -7.00 -1.64
C GLU A 188 -7.76 -7.37 -0.28
N GLU A 189 -6.88 -7.67 0.67
CA GLU A 189 -7.23 -7.99 2.04
C GLU A 189 -7.01 -6.75 2.91
N LEU A 190 -8.01 -6.36 3.70
CA LEU A 190 -7.88 -5.25 4.64
C LEU A 190 -7.27 -5.70 5.98
N LEU A 191 -7.45 -6.97 6.34
CA LEU A 191 -7.10 -7.55 7.64
C LEU A 191 -6.36 -8.87 7.48
N ILE A 192 -5.43 -9.16 8.39
CA ILE A 192 -4.78 -10.48 8.48
C ILE A 192 -5.72 -11.49 9.14
N ASP A 193 -6.34 -11.13 10.25
CA ASP A 193 -7.36 -11.91 10.93
C ASP A 193 -8.32 -10.98 11.70
N HIS A 194 -9.63 -11.25 11.64
CA HIS A 194 -10.64 -10.52 12.41
C HIS A 194 -10.48 -10.69 13.93
N LYS A 195 -9.80 -11.75 14.38
CA LYS A 195 -9.55 -12.02 15.80
C LYS A 195 -8.52 -11.07 16.41
N ASP A 196 -7.64 -10.50 15.58
CA ASP A 196 -6.57 -9.61 16.03
C ASP A 196 -6.94 -8.14 15.89
N THR A 197 -8.24 -7.82 15.78
CA THR A 197 -8.73 -6.45 15.66
C THR A 197 -9.66 -6.07 16.78
N GLN A 198 -9.60 -4.80 17.17
CA GLN A 198 -10.46 -4.18 18.17
C GLN A 198 -11.13 -2.95 17.60
N LEU A 199 -12.41 -2.76 17.96
CA LEU A 199 -13.11 -1.51 17.69
C LEU A 199 -12.45 -0.36 18.48
N THR A 200 -12.38 0.82 17.86
CA THR A 200 -12.01 2.05 18.54
C THR A 200 -13.27 2.87 18.89
N GLU A 201 -13.07 4.03 19.50
CA GLU A 201 -14.16 5.00 19.73
C GLU A 201 -14.76 5.53 18.42
N HIS A 202 -14.02 5.43 17.32
CA HIS A 202 -14.47 5.85 15.99
C HIS A 202 -14.95 4.65 15.18
N SER A 203 -16.22 4.66 14.76
CA SER A 203 -16.88 3.53 14.06
C SER A 203 -16.19 3.05 12.77
N ARG A 204 -15.39 3.91 12.13
CA ARG A 204 -14.68 3.60 10.89
C ARG A 204 -13.17 3.39 11.07
N ILE A 205 -12.69 3.26 12.30
CA ILE A 205 -11.28 3.02 12.60
C ILE A 205 -11.18 1.80 13.50
N LEU A 206 -10.49 0.77 13.03
CA LEU A 206 -10.18 -0.43 13.79
C LEU A 206 -8.71 -0.37 14.24
N ARG A 207 -8.38 -1.00 15.37
CA ARG A 207 -7.01 -1.21 15.84
C ARG A 207 -6.64 -2.66 15.60
N SER A 208 -5.48 -2.91 14.99
CA SER A 208 -4.92 -4.24 14.77
C SER A 208 -3.78 -4.50 15.73
N PHE A 209 -3.71 -5.75 16.23
CA PHE A 209 -2.60 -6.23 17.06
C PHE A 209 -1.82 -7.26 16.25
N GLU A 210 -0.64 -6.88 15.85
CA GLU A 210 0.20 -7.71 14.98
C GLU A 210 1.56 -7.97 15.63
N LYS A 211 2.14 -9.12 15.31
CA LYS A 211 3.52 -9.41 15.69
C LYS A 211 4.46 -8.39 15.04
N TYR A 212 5.44 -7.97 15.81
CA TYR A 212 6.54 -7.13 15.36
C TYR A 212 7.85 -7.64 15.98
N PHE A 213 8.97 -7.14 15.49
CA PHE A 213 10.31 -7.47 15.94
C PHE A 213 10.87 -6.34 16.80
N SER A 214 11.84 -6.64 17.66
CA SER A 214 12.50 -5.61 18.45
C SER A 214 13.31 -4.67 17.56
N LEU A 215 13.49 -3.44 18.01
CA LEU A 215 14.33 -2.47 17.29
C LEU A 215 15.80 -2.94 17.21
N ASP A 216 16.30 -3.61 18.25
CA ASP A 216 17.66 -4.15 18.27
C ASP A 216 17.90 -5.21 17.20
N GLU A 217 16.86 -5.96 16.85
CA GLU A 217 16.90 -6.94 15.76
C GLU A 217 16.82 -6.28 14.38
N LEU A 218 15.94 -5.28 14.22
CA LEU A 218 15.70 -4.63 12.93
C LEU A 218 16.76 -3.60 12.55
N ARG A 219 17.27 -2.83 13.52
CA ARG A 219 18.21 -1.71 13.25
C ARG A 219 19.45 -2.11 12.46
N PRO A 220 20.15 -3.21 12.79
CA PRO A 220 21.31 -3.64 11.99
C PRO A 220 20.96 -3.97 10.54
N ILE A 221 19.76 -4.51 10.31
CA ILE A 221 19.27 -4.83 8.96
C ILE A 221 19.02 -3.54 8.15
N PHE A 222 18.38 -2.55 8.77
CA PHE A 222 18.13 -1.25 8.15
C PHE A 222 19.40 -0.46 7.90
N GLU A 223 20.36 -0.49 8.81
CA GLU A 223 21.68 0.12 8.64
C GLU A 223 22.40 -0.50 7.43
N LYS A 224 22.49 -1.83 7.38
CA LYS A 224 23.10 -2.52 6.23
C LYS A 224 22.36 -2.23 4.92
N MET A 225 21.01 -2.23 4.91
CA MET A 225 20.24 -1.82 3.73
C MET A 225 20.52 -0.37 3.33
N SER A 226 20.75 0.51 4.29
CA SER A 226 21.03 1.93 4.05
C SER A 226 22.40 2.17 3.42
N ASP A 227 23.36 1.28 3.70
CA ASP A 227 24.73 1.34 3.16
C ASP A 227 24.84 0.75 1.75
N LEU A 228 23.82 -0.01 1.30
CA LEU A 228 23.77 -0.50 -0.07
C LEU A 228 23.68 0.68 -1.03
N THR A 229 24.69 0.84 -1.86
CA THR A 229 24.65 1.82 -2.96
C THR A 229 23.99 1.19 -4.19
N ALA A 230 23.52 2.01 -5.12
CA ALA A 230 22.96 1.54 -6.38
C ALA A 230 23.97 0.73 -7.24
N ILE A 231 25.23 0.75 -6.89
CA ILE A 231 26.32 0.08 -7.64
C ILE A 231 26.68 -1.27 -6.99
N ASP A 232 26.61 -1.38 -5.65
CA ASP A 232 27.02 -2.59 -4.90
C ASP A 232 25.81 -3.50 -4.59
N GLN A 233 24.78 -3.48 -5.41
CA GLN A 233 23.46 -4.05 -5.19
C GLN A 233 23.49 -5.53 -4.82
N ASP A 234 23.59 -5.83 -3.53
CA ASP A 234 23.14 -7.12 -3.03
C ASP A 234 21.61 -7.07 -2.83
N ILE A 235 20.90 -6.85 -3.94
CA ILE A 235 19.43 -6.78 -3.94
C ILE A 235 18.86 -8.12 -3.47
N ASP A 236 19.52 -9.24 -3.77
CA ASP A 236 19.09 -10.57 -3.34
C ASP A 236 19.12 -10.68 -1.82
N TRP A 237 20.13 -10.11 -1.17
CA TRP A 237 20.16 -10.07 0.29
C TRP A 237 19.01 -9.20 0.82
N ALA A 238 18.78 -8.00 0.27
CA ALA A 238 17.69 -7.13 0.72
C ALA A 238 16.31 -7.79 0.54
N LEU A 239 16.06 -8.45 -0.60
CA LEU A 239 14.85 -9.22 -0.85
C LEU A 239 14.71 -10.41 0.11
N SER A 240 15.81 -11.10 0.45
CA SER A 240 15.77 -12.18 1.44
C SER A 240 15.38 -11.69 2.84
N GLN A 241 15.76 -10.44 3.19
CA GLN A 241 15.30 -9.85 4.45
C GLN A 241 13.79 -9.58 4.42
N LEU A 242 13.23 -9.11 3.30
CA LEU A 242 11.78 -8.98 3.18
C LEU A 242 11.08 -10.35 3.31
N GLU A 243 11.61 -11.41 2.70
CA GLU A 243 11.06 -12.78 2.84
C GLU A 243 11.12 -13.28 4.27
N HIS A 244 12.16 -12.92 5.02
CA HIS A 244 12.35 -13.36 6.40
C HIS A 244 11.43 -12.62 7.40
N TYR A 245 11.33 -11.29 7.28
CA TYR A 245 10.64 -10.46 8.25
C TYR A 245 9.18 -10.17 7.90
N VAL A 246 8.77 -10.36 6.65
CA VAL A 246 7.43 -10.02 6.19
C VAL A 246 6.61 -11.27 5.92
N ASP A 247 5.74 -11.62 6.87
CA ASP A 247 4.89 -12.78 6.78
C ASP A 247 4.08 -12.81 5.48
N GLY A 248 4.14 -13.96 4.78
CA GLY A 248 3.39 -14.20 3.55
C GLY A 248 4.02 -13.60 2.29
N TYR A 249 5.13 -12.87 2.40
CA TYR A 249 5.87 -12.41 1.24
C TYR A 249 6.81 -13.50 0.73
N GLN A 250 6.72 -13.76 -0.58
CA GLN A 250 7.66 -14.57 -1.34
C GLN A 250 7.94 -13.84 -2.65
N ARG A 251 9.23 -13.71 -3.00
CA ARG A 251 9.58 -13.12 -4.29
C ARG A 251 9.02 -13.95 -5.45
N SER A 252 8.49 -13.29 -6.47
CA SER A 252 8.11 -13.99 -7.68
C SER A 252 9.38 -14.48 -8.38
N SER A 253 9.30 -15.70 -8.95
CA SER A 253 10.40 -16.27 -9.75
C SER A 253 10.76 -15.46 -11.00
N GLU A 254 9.99 -14.42 -11.31
CA GLU A 254 10.15 -13.53 -12.46
C GLU A 254 10.82 -12.19 -12.15
N VAL A 255 11.17 -11.90 -10.88
CA VAL A 255 11.99 -10.71 -10.56
C VAL A 255 13.41 -10.98 -11.09
N ARG A 256 13.61 -10.71 -12.38
CA ARG A 256 14.94 -10.68 -12.98
C ARG A 256 15.58 -9.35 -12.62
N VAL A 257 16.66 -9.44 -11.83
CA VAL A 257 17.62 -8.36 -11.70
C VAL A 257 18.28 -8.21 -13.08
N ASN A 258 17.93 -7.15 -13.82
CA ASN A 258 18.66 -6.73 -15.02
C ASN A 258 19.76 -5.76 -14.62
#